data_710ddc5d5366ebe0e19a608f08d50e1e
#
_entry.id   710ddc5d5366ebe0e19a608f08d50e1e
#
_cell.length_a   1.000
_cell.length_b   1.000
_cell.length_c   1.000
_cell.angle_alpha   90.00
_cell.angle_beta   90.00
_cell.angle_gamma   90.00
#
_symmetry.space_group_name_H-M   'P 1'
#
loop_
_entity.id
_entity.type
_entity.pdbx_description
1 polymer ?
#
loop_
_entity_poly.entity_id
_entity_poly.type
_entity_poly.pdbx_seq_one_letter_code
_entity_poly.pdbx_strand_id
1 'polypeptide(L)'
;MLTSSDFSGLLNERFFRNFFPVPPTNTLKLGETTPDFSLPDITNNRQVRLSSYRRKQPILLAFTRIFTEKQYCPLCFPHIKAMNENYKLFTEKGVEVLMITSTDTQQSQQVVKDLSLKMPLLSDPSCRIFQAYEVGQALGAPLPAQFLLDSDGKLRFKHLFSFLSSNAKVETVLNAIEKL
;
A
#
# COMPACT_ATOMS: atom_id res chain seq x y z
N MET A 1 -12.82 15.14 -10.38
CA MET A 1 -14.27 15.23 -10.21
C MET A 1 -14.80 13.96 -9.59
N LEU A 2 -15.10 13.99 -8.30
CA LEU A 2 -15.74 12.89 -7.59
C LEU A 2 -17.25 13.14 -7.63
N THR A 3 -17.88 12.81 -8.72
CA THR A 3 -19.33 12.90 -8.88
C THR A 3 -19.86 11.63 -9.49
N SER A 4 -19.87 10.57 -8.72
CA SER A 4 -20.97 9.62 -8.84
C SER A 4 -21.31 9.13 -7.44
N SER A 5 -22.53 9.40 -7.03
CA SER A 5 -23.20 8.79 -5.87
C SER A 5 -23.49 7.30 -6.08
N ASP A 6 -22.71 6.65 -6.92
CA ASP A 6 -22.80 5.21 -7.16
C ASP A 6 -22.01 4.46 -6.08
N PHE A 7 -22.69 4.17 -4.98
CA PHE A 7 -22.19 3.35 -3.87
C PHE A 7 -22.37 1.84 -4.16
N SER A 8 -22.69 1.46 -5.39
CA SER A 8 -22.80 0.06 -5.79
C SER A 8 -21.44 -0.62 -5.61
N GLY A 9 -21.45 -1.76 -4.93
CA GLY A 9 -20.24 -2.53 -4.63
C GLY A 9 -19.44 -2.07 -3.41
N LEU A 10 -19.77 -0.92 -2.77
CA LEU A 10 -19.09 -0.48 -1.53
C LEU A 10 -19.46 -1.40 -0.36
N LEU A 11 -20.75 -1.69 -0.17
CA LEU A 11 -21.26 -2.50 0.94
C LEU A 11 -21.11 -4.00 0.63
N ASN A 12 -19.89 -4.49 0.68
CA ASN A 12 -19.56 -5.89 0.49
C ASN A 12 -19.02 -6.51 1.79
N GLU A 13 -18.73 -7.81 1.78
CA GLU A 13 -18.23 -8.54 2.95
C GLU A 13 -16.94 -7.93 3.49
N ARG A 14 -16.03 -7.48 2.62
CA ARG A 14 -14.79 -6.79 3.00
C ARG A 14 -15.08 -5.51 3.76
N PHE A 15 -16.05 -4.70 3.30
CA PHE A 15 -16.48 -3.46 3.96
C PHE A 15 -16.95 -3.74 5.38
N PHE A 16 -17.87 -4.69 5.57
CA PHE A 16 -18.39 -5.00 6.91
C PHE A 16 -17.33 -5.56 7.84
N ARG A 17 -16.43 -6.40 7.34
CA ARG A 17 -15.31 -6.96 8.11
C ARG A 17 -14.35 -5.88 8.63
N ASN A 18 -14.14 -4.82 7.87
CA ASN A 18 -13.26 -3.71 8.20
C ASN A 18 -14.00 -2.47 8.73
N PHE A 19 -15.29 -2.59 9.09
CA PHE A 19 -16.10 -1.44 9.47
C PHE A 19 -15.71 -0.86 10.83
N PHE A 20 -15.56 -1.73 11.84
CA PHE A 20 -15.21 -1.29 13.18
C PHE A 20 -13.74 -0.84 13.26
N PRO A 21 -13.47 0.29 13.94
CA PRO A 21 -12.11 0.79 14.09
C PRO A 21 -11.22 -0.17 14.89
N VAL A 22 -10.07 -0.49 14.31
CA VAL A 22 -8.95 -1.17 14.97
C VAL A 22 -7.73 -0.30 14.73
N PRO A 23 -7.12 0.29 15.78
CA PRO A 23 -5.95 1.14 15.61
C PRO A 23 -4.73 0.32 15.13
N PRO A 24 -3.76 0.96 14.45
CA PRO A 24 -2.48 0.32 14.18
C PRO A 24 -1.76 0.03 15.50
N THR A 25 -1.22 -1.19 15.64
CA THR A 25 -0.59 -1.63 16.90
C THR A 25 0.90 -1.36 16.97
N ASN A 26 1.56 -1.19 15.82
CA ASN A 26 2.95 -0.77 15.75
C ASN A 26 3.95 -1.76 16.40
N THR A 27 3.70 -3.07 16.34
CA THR A 27 4.58 -4.09 16.94
C THR A 27 5.84 -4.37 16.11
N LEU A 28 5.83 -4.10 14.79
CA LEU A 28 7.01 -4.25 13.94
C LEU A 28 8.11 -3.25 14.33
N LYS A 29 9.29 -3.75 14.72
CA LYS A 29 10.42 -2.92 15.15
C LYS A 29 11.42 -2.69 14.03
N LEU A 30 12.07 -1.51 14.05
CA LEU A 30 13.18 -1.23 13.14
C LEU A 30 14.31 -2.25 13.34
N GLY A 31 14.88 -2.71 12.23
CA GLY A 31 15.93 -3.73 12.20
C GLY A 31 15.43 -5.17 12.20
N GLU A 32 14.16 -5.42 12.46
CA GLU A 32 13.55 -6.75 12.38
C GLU A 32 13.15 -7.11 10.95
N THR A 33 13.10 -8.39 10.65
CA THR A 33 12.59 -8.92 9.39
C THR A 33 11.06 -8.85 9.40
N THR A 34 10.47 -8.36 8.32
CA THR A 34 9.03 -8.24 8.18
C THR A 34 8.36 -9.51 7.67
N PRO A 35 7.05 -9.71 7.90
CA PRO A 35 6.30 -10.82 7.36
C PRO A 35 6.46 -10.96 5.85
N ASP A 36 6.73 -12.17 5.36
CA ASP A 36 6.77 -12.48 3.93
C ASP A 36 5.35 -12.67 3.38
N PHE A 37 5.18 -12.40 2.10
CA PHE A 37 3.92 -12.61 1.42
C PHE A 37 4.11 -12.91 -0.07
N SER A 38 3.04 -13.39 -0.69
CA SER A 38 2.94 -13.56 -2.14
C SER A 38 1.57 -13.04 -2.59
N LEU A 39 1.57 -12.02 -3.46
CA LEU A 39 0.38 -11.36 -3.98
C LEU A 39 0.45 -11.18 -5.50
N PRO A 40 -0.70 -11.15 -6.20
CA PRO A 40 -0.74 -10.80 -7.61
C PRO A 40 -0.44 -9.31 -7.82
N ASP A 41 0.53 -9.01 -8.69
CA ASP A 41 0.83 -7.70 -9.24
C ASP A 41 -0.06 -7.47 -10.47
N ILE A 42 -1.04 -6.61 -10.31
CA ILE A 42 -2.06 -6.36 -11.33
C ILE A 42 -1.51 -5.50 -12.46
N THR A 43 -0.59 -4.59 -12.15
CA THR A 43 0.05 -3.71 -13.15
C THR A 43 0.85 -4.51 -14.18
N ASN A 44 1.60 -5.52 -13.72
CA ASN A 44 2.52 -6.27 -14.57
C ASN A 44 2.05 -7.72 -14.86
N ASN A 45 0.85 -8.09 -14.42
CA ASN A 45 0.26 -9.42 -14.58
C ASN A 45 1.22 -10.58 -14.19
N ARG A 46 1.77 -10.48 -12.99
CA ARG A 46 2.72 -11.45 -12.43
C ARG A 46 2.44 -11.71 -10.95
N GLN A 47 3.00 -12.79 -10.42
CA GLN A 47 3.01 -13.05 -8.99
C GLN A 47 4.25 -12.40 -8.36
N VAL A 48 4.07 -11.63 -7.30
CA VAL A 48 5.16 -11.00 -6.53
C VAL A 48 5.26 -11.66 -5.17
N ARG A 49 6.44 -12.14 -4.83
CA ARG A 49 6.79 -12.60 -3.50
C ARG A 49 7.81 -11.66 -2.87
N LEU A 50 7.54 -11.14 -1.67
CA LEU A 50 8.40 -10.16 -1.02
C LEU A 50 9.84 -10.70 -0.82
N SER A 51 9.99 -11.93 -0.36
CA SER A 51 11.32 -12.53 -0.13
C SER A 51 12.16 -12.69 -1.40
N SER A 52 11.56 -12.63 -2.60
CA SER A 52 12.33 -12.69 -3.86
C SER A 52 13.19 -11.44 -4.13
N TYR A 53 12.95 -10.37 -3.41
CA TYR A 53 13.73 -9.13 -3.46
C TYR A 53 14.91 -9.10 -2.48
N ARG A 54 14.95 -10.03 -1.52
CA ARG A 54 16.05 -10.10 -0.55
C ARG A 54 17.39 -10.31 -1.26
N ARG A 55 18.41 -9.58 -0.79
CA ARG A 55 19.77 -9.52 -1.35
C ARG A 55 19.83 -9.00 -2.79
N LYS A 56 18.79 -8.33 -3.24
CA LYS A 56 18.74 -7.69 -4.56
C LYS A 56 18.57 -6.19 -4.46
N GLN A 57 17.52 -5.74 -3.78
CA GLN A 57 17.22 -4.31 -3.67
C GLN A 57 16.30 -4.01 -2.49
N PRO A 58 16.35 -2.80 -1.94
CA PRO A 58 15.39 -2.29 -0.97
C PRO A 58 13.98 -2.19 -1.57
N ILE A 59 12.97 -2.27 -0.69
CA ILE A 59 11.56 -2.23 -1.05
C ILE A 59 10.82 -1.20 -0.21
N LEU A 60 10.03 -0.36 -0.87
CA LEU A 60 9.01 0.44 -0.22
C LEU A 60 7.65 -0.23 -0.37
N LEU A 61 7.09 -0.71 0.73
CA LEU A 61 5.71 -1.18 0.79
C LEU A 61 4.80 0.02 1.08
N ALA A 62 3.85 0.29 0.20
CA ALA A 62 2.88 1.36 0.34
C ALA A 62 1.47 0.76 0.44
N PHE A 63 0.99 0.53 1.65
CA PHE A 63 -0.39 0.11 1.89
C PHE A 63 -1.33 1.29 1.64
N THR A 64 -2.29 1.12 0.75
CA THR A 64 -3.20 2.19 0.37
C THR A 64 -4.65 1.80 0.59
N ARG A 65 -5.49 2.83 0.77
CA ARG A 65 -6.91 2.67 1.07
C ARG A 65 -7.75 3.03 -0.15
N ILE A 66 -8.25 2.00 -0.81
CA ILE A 66 -9.18 2.10 -1.93
C ILE A 66 -10.41 1.26 -1.57
N PHE A 67 -11.59 1.85 -1.63
CA PHE A 67 -12.84 1.15 -1.33
C PHE A 67 -13.35 0.34 -2.53
N THR A 68 -13.43 0.98 -3.67
CA THR A 68 -13.76 0.39 -4.97
C THR A 68 -12.98 1.11 -6.06
N GLU A 69 -13.02 0.61 -7.29
CA GLU A 69 -12.42 1.25 -8.45
C GLU A 69 -12.96 2.68 -8.72
N LYS A 70 -14.14 3.01 -8.15
CA LYS A 70 -14.78 4.33 -8.27
C LYS A 70 -14.64 5.17 -7.00
N GLN A 71 -14.26 4.58 -5.88
CA GLN A 71 -14.27 5.23 -4.57
C GLN A 71 -12.94 5.08 -3.86
N TYR A 72 -12.24 6.18 -3.77
CA TYR A 72 -10.93 6.30 -3.12
C TYR A 72 -11.06 7.01 -1.79
N CYS A 73 -10.24 6.65 -0.84
CA CYS A 73 -10.07 7.44 0.37
C CYS A 73 -9.51 8.83 -0.01
N PRO A 74 -10.17 9.93 0.35
CA PRO A 74 -9.72 11.28 -0.02
C PRO A 74 -8.29 11.61 0.44
N LEU A 75 -7.86 11.02 1.56
CA LEU A 75 -6.51 11.21 2.11
C LEU A 75 -5.45 10.34 1.40
N CYS A 76 -5.87 9.23 0.77
CA CYS A 76 -4.94 8.32 0.09
C CYS A 76 -4.83 8.62 -1.40
N PHE A 77 -5.85 9.15 -2.03
CA PHE A 77 -5.85 9.41 -3.48
C PHE A 77 -4.70 10.33 -3.93
N PRO A 78 -4.45 11.49 -3.28
CA PRO A 78 -3.30 12.32 -3.63
C PRO A 78 -1.96 11.58 -3.42
N HIS A 79 -1.87 10.74 -2.39
CA HIS A 79 -0.66 9.95 -2.12
C HIS A 79 -0.40 8.90 -3.21
N ILE A 80 -1.44 8.19 -3.67
CA ILE A 80 -1.32 7.23 -4.79
C ILE A 80 -0.75 7.93 -6.02
N LYS A 81 -1.29 9.10 -6.37
CA LYS A 81 -0.81 9.90 -7.51
C LYS A 81 0.64 10.33 -7.32
N ALA A 82 0.97 10.91 -6.18
CA ALA A 82 2.33 11.35 -5.87
C ALA A 82 3.35 10.20 -5.94
N MET A 83 3.00 9.03 -5.41
CA MET A 83 3.85 7.83 -5.49
C MET A 83 4.04 7.38 -6.95
N ASN A 84 2.98 7.37 -7.75
CA ASN A 84 3.06 6.99 -9.16
C ASN A 84 3.87 7.98 -10.01
N GLU A 85 3.70 9.27 -9.76
CA GLU A 85 4.46 10.34 -10.44
C GLU A 85 5.96 10.27 -10.12
N ASN A 86 6.30 9.89 -8.89
CA ASN A 86 7.69 9.77 -8.42
C ASN A 86 8.26 8.35 -8.54
N TYR A 87 7.53 7.39 -9.11
CA TYR A 87 7.96 5.98 -9.18
C TYR A 87 9.33 5.82 -9.86
N LYS A 88 9.56 6.55 -10.94
CA LYS A 88 10.86 6.54 -11.63
C LYS A 88 12.00 7.00 -10.71
N LEU A 89 11.78 8.04 -9.90
CA LEU A 89 12.78 8.53 -8.95
C LEU A 89 13.15 7.48 -7.88
N PHE A 90 12.17 6.71 -7.39
CA PHE A 90 12.44 5.60 -6.47
C PHE A 90 13.28 4.50 -7.12
N THR A 91 12.92 4.10 -8.34
CA THR A 91 13.65 3.05 -9.07
C THR A 91 15.06 3.48 -9.46
N GLU A 92 15.28 4.75 -9.80
CA GLU A 92 16.61 5.33 -10.04
C GLU A 92 17.49 5.34 -8.78
N LYS A 93 16.89 5.42 -7.60
CA LYS A 93 17.57 5.24 -6.31
C LYS A 93 17.73 3.75 -5.90
N GLY A 94 17.37 2.82 -6.79
CA GLY A 94 17.50 1.38 -6.56
C GLY A 94 16.41 0.78 -5.63
N VAL A 95 15.33 1.50 -5.37
CA VAL A 95 14.23 1.06 -4.51
C VAL A 95 13.01 0.68 -5.36
N GLU A 96 12.49 -0.54 -5.18
CA GLU A 96 11.22 -0.93 -5.77
C GLU A 96 10.06 -0.46 -4.88
N VAL A 97 8.98 0.00 -5.49
CA VAL A 97 7.75 0.39 -4.81
C VAL A 97 6.68 -0.67 -5.07
N LEU A 98 6.16 -1.27 -4.02
CA LEU A 98 5.03 -2.20 -4.08
C LEU A 98 3.84 -1.56 -3.38
N MET A 99 2.87 -1.08 -4.13
CA MET A 99 1.62 -0.57 -3.57
C MET A 99 0.66 -1.72 -3.32
N ILE A 100 0.08 -1.80 -2.13
CA ILE A 100 -0.82 -2.88 -1.72
C ILE A 100 -2.21 -2.31 -1.48
N THR A 101 -3.21 -2.90 -2.12
CA THR A 101 -4.63 -2.54 -1.99
C THR A 101 -5.48 -3.72 -1.54
N SER A 102 -6.58 -3.44 -0.87
CA SER A 102 -7.59 -4.45 -0.50
C SER A 102 -8.68 -4.65 -1.57
N THR A 103 -8.58 -4.00 -2.73
CA THR A 103 -9.47 -4.25 -3.87
C THR A 103 -9.18 -5.61 -4.51
N ASP A 104 -10.20 -6.25 -5.08
CA ASP A 104 -10.04 -7.49 -5.84
C ASP A 104 -9.32 -7.25 -7.19
N THR A 105 -9.08 -8.34 -7.92
CA THR A 105 -8.36 -8.27 -9.21
C THR A 105 -9.07 -7.38 -10.22
N GLN A 106 -10.40 -7.49 -10.34
CA GLN A 106 -11.16 -6.72 -11.33
C GLN A 106 -11.15 -5.23 -11.00
N GLN A 107 -11.43 -4.88 -9.75
CA GLN A 107 -11.36 -3.51 -9.26
C GLN A 107 -9.94 -2.94 -9.42
N SER A 108 -8.93 -3.71 -9.07
CA SER A 108 -7.52 -3.29 -9.19
C SER A 108 -7.10 -3.08 -10.65
N GLN A 109 -7.58 -3.89 -11.60
CA GLN A 109 -7.34 -3.68 -13.03
C GLN A 109 -7.91 -2.34 -13.50
N GLN A 110 -9.12 -1.99 -13.03
CA GLN A 110 -9.71 -0.69 -13.37
C GLN A 110 -8.92 0.46 -12.75
N VAL A 111 -8.47 0.33 -11.49
CA VAL A 111 -7.60 1.33 -10.82
C VAL A 111 -6.31 1.56 -11.60
N VAL A 112 -5.62 0.48 -12.01
CA VAL A 112 -4.39 0.57 -12.84
C VAL A 112 -4.64 1.36 -14.10
N LYS A 113 -5.73 1.07 -14.80
CA LYS A 113 -6.11 1.72 -16.06
C LYS A 113 -6.44 3.21 -15.84
N ASP A 114 -7.33 3.50 -14.89
CA ASP A 114 -7.85 4.85 -14.69
C ASP A 114 -6.79 5.82 -14.17
N LEU A 115 -5.86 5.34 -13.35
CA LEU A 115 -4.75 6.13 -12.81
C LEU A 115 -3.46 6.01 -13.63
N SER A 116 -3.46 5.22 -14.71
CA SER A 116 -2.26 4.95 -15.52
C SER A 116 -1.06 4.58 -14.64
N LEU A 117 -1.27 3.64 -13.72
CA LEU A 117 -0.24 3.25 -12.75
C LEU A 117 0.95 2.61 -13.45
N LYS A 118 2.14 3.12 -13.15
CA LYS A 118 3.44 2.58 -13.59
C LYS A 118 4.06 1.67 -12.55
N MET A 119 3.80 1.96 -11.27
CA MET A 119 4.26 1.15 -10.15
C MET A 119 3.41 -0.11 -9.99
N PRO A 120 3.98 -1.22 -9.48
CA PRO A 120 3.24 -2.43 -9.12
C PRO A 120 2.09 -2.15 -8.15
N LEU A 121 0.89 -2.61 -8.50
CA LEU A 121 -0.29 -2.63 -7.62
C LEU A 121 -0.61 -4.07 -7.25
N LEU A 122 -0.42 -4.42 -5.99
CA LEU A 122 -0.65 -5.76 -5.45
C LEU A 122 -2.05 -5.84 -4.83
N SER A 123 -2.80 -6.88 -5.18
CA SER A 123 -4.17 -7.09 -4.70
C SER A 123 -4.21 -8.07 -3.53
N ASP A 124 -4.73 -7.61 -2.38
CA ASP A 124 -4.99 -8.42 -1.17
C ASP A 124 -6.44 -8.25 -0.69
N PRO A 125 -7.44 -8.78 -1.40
CA PRO A 125 -8.85 -8.64 -1.03
C PRO A 125 -9.20 -9.34 0.28
N SER A 126 -8.38 -10.28 0.71
CA SER A 126 -8.51 -10.93 2.02
C SER A 126 -8.10 -10.06 3.20
N CYS A 127 -7.34 -8.99 2.95
CA CYS A 127 -6.72 -8.11 3.95
C CYS A 127 -5.74 -8.83 4.90
N ARG A 128 -5.25 -10.01 4.54
CA ARG A 128 -4.35 -10.80 5.40
C ARG A 128 -3.00 -10.12 5.59
N ILE A 129 -2.49 -9.48 4.54
CA ILE A 129 -1.20 -8.81 4.62
C ILE A 129 -1.33 -7.51 5.40
N PHE A 130 -2.44 -6.76 5.24
CA PHE A 130 -2.77 -5.62 6.09
C PHE A 130 -2.79 -6.02 7.59
N GLN A 131 -3.40 -7.18 7.91
CA GLN A 131 -3.43 -7.70 9.28
C GLN A 131 -2.06 -8.13 9.78
N ALA A 132 -1.25 -8.82 8.94
CA ALA A 132 0.10 -9.25 9.28
C ALA A 132 1.06 -8.08 9.56
N TYR A 133 0.82 -6.93 8.94
CA TYR A 133 1.56 -5.69 9.18
C TYR A 133 0.90 -4.78 10.23
N GLU A 134 -0.20 -5.23 10.83
CA GLU A 134 -0.90 -4.54 11.94
C GLU A 134 -1.21 -3.07 11.65
N VAL A 135 -1.59 -2.76 10.42
CA VAL A 135 -1.84 -1.38 9.98
C VAL A 135 -3.16 -0.80 10.51
N GLY A 136 -4.01 -1.66 11.10
CA GLY A 136 -5.33 -1.27 11.57
C GLY A 136 -6.37 -1.17 10.46
N GLN A 137 -7.60 -0.83 10.85
CA GLN A 137 -8.74 -0.68 9.94
C GLN A 137 -9.77 0.30 10.51
N ALA A 138 -10.60 0.87 9.64
CA ALA A 138 -11.78 1.63 10.04
C ALA A 138 -12.69 1.88 8.83
N LEU A 139 -14.00 2.04 9.08
CA LEU A 139 -14.96 2.51 8.08
C LEU A 139 -14.88 1.76 6.74
N GLY A 140 -14.78 0.45 6.82
CA GLY A 140 -14.92 -0.45 5.67
C GLY A 140 -13.64 -0.77 4.88
N ALA A 141 -12.46 -0.32 5.33
CA ALA A 141 -11.19 -0.69 4.71
C ALA A 141 -10.01 -0.64 5.70
N PRO A 142 -8.93 -1.38 5.44
CA PRO A 142 -7.69 -1.23 6.20
C PRO A 142 -7.14 0.20 6.11
N LEU A 143 -6.35 0.60 7.11
CA LEU A 143 -5.69 1.92 7.15
C LEU A 143 -4.42 1.92 6.28
N PRO A 144 -4.03 3.09 5.76
CA PRO A 144 -2.80 3.21 4.99
C PRO A 144 -1.57 3.15 5.90
N ALA A 145 -0.46 2.68 5.34
CA ALA A 145 0.84 2.66 6.01
C ALA A 145 1.97 2.57 5.00
N GLN A 146 3.19 2.98 5.37
CA GLN A 146 4.38 2.81 4.55
C GLN A 146 5.47 2.14 5.37
N PHE A 147 6.18 1.18 4.74
CA PHE A 147 7.30 0.45 5.32
C PHE A 147 8.46 0.40 4.33
N LEU A 148 9.63 0.91 4.71
CA LEU A 148 10.84 0.81 3.92
C LEU A 148 11.69 -0.35 4.46
N LEU A 149 11.99 -1.30 3.60
CA LEU A 149 12.83 -2.45 3.88
C LEU A 149 14.16 -2.29 3.15
N ASP A 150 15.26 -2.63 3.81
CA ASP A 150 16.55 -2.74 3.14
C ASP A 150 16.65 -3.99 2.24
N SER A 151 17.79 -4.17 1.58
CA SER A 151 18.04 -5.32 0.72
C SER A 151 18.02 -6.67 1.46
N ASP A 152 18.21 -6.69 2.78
CA ASP A 152 18.11 -7.90 3.60
C ASP A 152 16.66 -8.17 4.08
N GLY A 153 15.73 -7.31 3.73
CA GLY A 153 14.33 -7.39 4.14
C GLY A 153 14.07 -6.93 5.58
N LYS A 154 14.98 -6.13 6.13
CA LYS A 154 14.84 -5.56 7.47
C LYS A 154 14.15 -4.21 7.41
N LEU A 155 13.25 -3.97 8.34
CA LEU A 155 12.52 -2.71 8.46
C LEU A 155 13.47 -1.55 8.84
N ARG A 156 13.50 -0.49 8.04
CA ARG A 156 14.33 0.70 8.24
C ARG A 156 13.53 1.97 8.48
N PHE A 157 12.31 2.01 7.98
CA PHE A 157 11.38 3.13 8.20
C PHE A 157 9.97 2.58 8.22
N LYS A 158 9.10 3.18 9.02
CA LYS A 158 7.66 2.95 8.99
C LYS A 158 6.89 4.22 9.27
N HIS A 159 5.75 4.33 8.63
CA HIS A 159 4.74 5.34 8.88
C HIS A 159 3.38 4.65 8.99
N LEU A 160 2.71 4.84 10.09
CA LEU A 160 1.37 4.32 10.34
C LEU A 160 0.37 5.47 10.31
N PHE A 161 -0.85 5.16 9.93
CA PHE A 161 -1.93 6.14 9.91
C PHE A 161 -2.08 6.84 11.25
N SER A 162 -2.20 8.18 11.19
CA SER A 162 -2.74 9.00 12.25
C SER A 162 -3.64 10.09 11.65
N PHE A 163 -4.53 10.65 12.44
CA PHE A 163 -5.39 11.75 11.98
C PHE A 163 -4.61 13.02 11.60
N LEU A 164 -3.40 13.19 12.13
CA LEU A 164 -2.50 14.31 11.80
C LEU A 164 -1.66 14.03 10.55
N SER A 165 -1.42 12.77 10.23
CA SER A 165 -0.58 12.34 9.11
C SER A 165 -1.02 10.97 8.61
N SER A 166 -1.86 10.95 7.60
CA SER A 166 -2.41 9.70 7.04
C SER A 166 -1.39 8.89 6.25
N ASN A 167 -0.49 9.56 5.53
CA ASN A 167 0.54 8.95 4.70
C ASN A 167 1.85 9.74 4.84
N ALA A 168 2.99 9.05 4.75
CA ALA A 168 4.29 9.70 4.66
C ALA A 168 4.40 10.48 3.35
N LYS A 169 4.93 11.71 3.42
CA LYS A 169 5.22 12.49 2.21
C LYS A 169 6.35 11.84 1.41
N VAL A 170 6.36 12.04 0.09
CA VAL A 170 7.40 11.50 -0.79
C VAL A 170 8.80 11.92 -0.32
N GLU A 171 8.99 13.18 0.07
CA GLU A 171 10.27 13.69 0.59
C GLU A 171 10.71 12.96 1.87
N THR A 172 9.76 12.65 2.76
CA THR A 172 10.06 11.91 4.00
C THR A 172 10.58 10.51 3.68
N VAL A 173 9.97 9.84 2.70
CA VAL A 173 10.40 8.51 2.24
C VAL A 173 11.75 8.59 1.55
N LEU A 174 11.96 9.57 0.67
CA LEU A 174 13.25 9.78 -0.01
C LEU A 174 14.39 10.02 0.99
N ASN A 175 14.15 10.84 2.02
CA ASN A 175 15.12 11.05 3.10
C ASN A 175 15.41 9.77 3.91
N ALA A 176 14.43 8.87 4.03
CA ALA A 176 14.66 7.57 4.67
C ALA A 176 15.48 6.63 3.78
N ILE A 177 15.28 6.68 2.47
CA ILE A 177 16.05 5.91 1.47
C ILE A 177 17.53 6.31 1.50
N GLU A 178 17.84 7.60 1.65
CA GLU A 178 19.21 8.09 1.72
C GLU A 178 20.01 7.62 2.96
N LYS A 179 19.29 7.03 3.92
CA LYS A 179 19.89 6.48 5.16
C LYS A 179 20.03 4.95 5.13
N LEU A 180 19.68 4.29 4.02
CA LEU A 180 19.90 2.86 3.82
C LEU A 180 21.38 2.57 3.57
#